data_5c215a83f4b2d6586def5754ec787a90
#
_entry.id   5c215a83f4b2d6586def5754ec787a90
#
_cell.length_a   1.000
_cell.length_b   1.000
_cell.length_c   1.000
_cell.angle_alpha   90.00
_cell.angle_beta   90.00
_cell.angle_gamma   90.00
#
_symmetry.space_group_name_H-M   'P 1'
#
loop_
_entity.id
_entity.type
_entity.pdbx_description
1 polymer ?
#
loop_
_entity_poly.entity_id
_entity_poly.type
_entity_poly.pdbx_seq_one_letter_code
_entity_poly.pdbx_strand_id
1 'polypeptide(L)'
;MPQRATLKLNTSKITTAERAGAVRGLKLAAEHLLEVSRQLVPIEEGTLERSGVASVDAGELRAAVAYDTPYAVRQHEELDWRHDEGRQAKYLEDPMGTEQRAMRDIIAAEIRRSLR
;
A
#
# COMPACT_ATOMS: atom_id res chain seq x y z
N MET A 1 -13.72 5.78 8.58
CA MET A 1 -12.27 5.50 8.70
C MET A 1 -11.62 5.56 7.34
N PRO A 2 -10.45 6.20 7.22
CA PRO A 2 -9.73 6.15 5.95
C PRO A 2 -9.34 4.71 5.62
N GLN A 3 -9.28 4.42 4.34
CA GLN A 3 -8.90 3.09 3.90
C GLN A 3 -7.39 3.00 3.84
N ARG A 4 -6.85 1.90 4.31
CA ARG A 4 -5.41 1.77 4.48
C ARG A 4 -4.95 0.33 4.28
N ALA A 5 -3.82 0.18 3.63
CA ALA A 5 -3.10 -1.08 3.53
C ALA A 5 -1.69 -0.87 4.08
N THR A 6 -1.20 -1.85 4.82
CA THR A 6 0.11 -1.75 5.46
C THR A 6 1.01 -2.90 5.04
N LEU A 7 2.27 -2.57 4.75
CA LEU A 7 3.32 -3.53 4.44
C LEU A 7 4.36 -3.44 5.54
N LYS A 8 4.70 -4.57 6.16
CA LYS A 8 5.67 -4.58 7.24
C LYS A 8 6.70 -5.67 7.02
N LEU A 9 7.97 -5.32 7.20
CA LEU A 9 9.05 -6.28 7.13
C LEU A 9 9.42 -6.79 8.53
N ASN A 10 9.91 -8.03 8.59
CA ASN A 10 10.43 -8.60 9.82
C ASN A 10 11.79 -7.99 10.09
N THR A 11 11.84 -7.02 11.01
CA THR A 11 13.04 -6.24 11.28
C THR A 11 14.16 -7.08 11.88
N SER A 12 13.84 -8.21 12.53
CA SER A 12 14.86 -9.05 13.14
C SER A 12 15.76 -9.72 12.11
N LYS A 13 15.34 -9.77 10.86
CA LYS A 13 16.09 -10.39 9.79
C LYS A 13 16.77 -9.40 8.87
N ILE A 14 16.65 -8.11 9.14
CA ILE A 14 17.20 -7.05 8.31
C ILE A 14 18.48 -6.51 8.96
N THR A 15 19.60 -6.65 8.29
CA THR A 15 20.86 -6.12 8.80
C THR A 15 20.95 -4.62 8.56
N THR A 16 21.91 -3.96 9.24
CA THR A 16 22.17 -2.55 9.02
C THR A 16 22.52 -2.26 7.56
N ALA A 17 23.32 -3.14 6.93
CA ALA A 17 23.70 -2.95 5.54
C ALA A 17 22.50 -3.03 4.59
N GLU A 18 21.50 -3.81 4.96
CA GLU A 18 20.31 -4.00 4.12
C GLU A 18 19.24 -2.94 4.33
N ARG A 19 19.34 -2.20 5.43
CA ARG A 19 18.25 -1.32 5.87
C ARG A 19 17.87 -0.25 4.85
N ALA A 20 18.84 0.41 4.26
CA ALA A 20 18.57 1.45 3.27
C ALA A 20 17.83 0.88 2.06
N GLY A 21 18.23 -0.32 1.61
CA GLY A 21 17.54 -0.99 0.53
C GLY A 21 16.14 -1.41 0.90
N ALA A 22 15.95 -1.86 2.15
CA ALA A 22 14.63 -2.23 2.64
C ALA A 22 13.68 -1.04 2.64
N VAL A 23 14.15 0.13 3.04
CA VAL A 23 13.35 1.36 3.04
C VAL A 23 12.95 1.73 1.62
N ARG A 24 13.91 1.74 0.69
CA ARG A 24 13.61 2.05 -0.71
C ARG A 24 12.64 1.04 -1.30
N GLY A 25 12.85 -0.24 -1.00
CA GLY A 25 11.99 -1.30 -1.50
C GLY A 25 10.57 -1.18 -0.99
N LEU A 26 10.42 -0.87 0.29
CA LEU A 26 9.10 -0.65 0.88
C LEU A 26 8.38 0.52 0.21
N LYS A 27 9.11 1.61 -0.04
CA LYS A 27 8.51 2.77 -0.69
C LYS A 27 8.06 2.43 -2.10
N LEU A 28 8.91 1.78 -2.87
CA LEU A 28 8.57 1.41 -4.24
C LEU A 28 7.44 0.40 -4.28
N ALA A 29 7.43 -0.56 -3.35
CA ALA A 29 6.35 -1.52 -3.27
C ALA A 29 5.02 -0.85 -2.94
N ALA A 30 5.03 0.10 -2.01
CA ALA A 30 3.83 0.84 -1.64
C ALA A 30 3.33 1.70 -2.81
N GLU A 31 4.25 2.31 -3.56
CA GLU A 31 3.87 3.09 -4.73
C GLU A 31 3.29 2.20 -5.83
N HIS A 32 3.83 1.00 -5.98
CA HIS A 32 3.28 0.03 -6.91
C HIS A 32 1.85 -0.37 -6.51
N LEU A 33 1.67 -0.65 -5.23
CA LEU A 33 0.35 -0.99 -4.72
C LEU A 33 -0.64 0.15 -4.94
N LEU A 34 -0.21 1.37 -4.67
CA LEU A 34 -1.06 2.54 -4.87
C LEU A 34 -1.47 2.69 -6.33
N GLU A 35 -0.52 2.49 -7.24
CA GLU A 35 -0.80 2.61 -8.66
C GLU A 35 -1.83 1.59 -9.12
N VAL A 36 -1.67 0.33 -8.73
CA VAL A 36 -2.63 -0.72 -9.07
C VAL A 36 -3.99 -0.41 -8.44
N SER A 37 -3.97 0.02 -7.19
CA SER A 37 -5.19 0.37 -6.48
C SER A 37 -5.96 1.50 -7.17
N ARG A 38 -5.25 2.54 -7.62
CA ARG A 38 -5.89 3.67 -8.31
C ARG A 38 -6.64 3.24 -9.56
N GLN A 39 -6.16 2.24 -10.24
CA GLN A 39 -6.82 1.74 -11.44
C GLN A 39 -8.15 1.07 -11.13
N LEU A 40 -8.35 0.65 -9.89
CA LEU A 40 -9.57 -0.01 -9.45
C LEU A 40 -10.58 0.94 -8.82
N VAL A 41 -10.18 2.17 -8.54
CA VAL A 41 -11.10 3.17 -8.02
C VAL A 41 -12.03 3.60 -9.15
N PRO A 42 -13.35 3.68 -8.91
CA PRO A 42 -14.27 4.10 -9.97
C PRO A 42 -13.93 5.47 -10.56
N ILE A 43 -14.09 5.60 -11.85
CA ILE A 43 -13.72 6.82 -12.59
C ILE A 43 -14.42 8.06 -12.03
N GLU A 44 -15.68 7.94 -11.66
CA GLU A 44 -16.46 9.07 -11.14
C GLU A 44 -15.98 9.51 -9.76
N GLU A 45 -15.04 8.79 -9.18
CA GLU A 45 -14.53 9.12 -7.86
C GLU A 45 -13.08 9.63 -7.93
N GLY A 46 -12.86 10.57 -8.84
CA GLY A 46 -11.52 11.12 -9.05
C GLY A 46 -10.90 11.77 -7.82
N THR A 47 -11.72 12.36 -6.93
CA THR A 47 -11.21 12.94 -5.69
C THR A 47 -10.64 11.85 -4.79
N LEU A 48 -11.34 10.71 -4.70
CA LEU A 48 -10.87 9.58 -3.94
C LEU A 48 -9.55 9.06 -4.52
N GLU A 49 -9.49 8.87 -5.82
CA GLU A 49 -8.28 8.40 -6.48
C GLU A 49 -7.09 9.30 -6.16
N ARG A 50 -7.28 10.61 -6.25
CA ARG A 50 -6.20 11.57 -6.00
C ARG A 50 -5.78 11.68 -4.54
N SER A 51 -6.61 11.18 -3.64
CA SER A 51 -6.29 11.25 -2.22
C SER A 51 -5.34 10.14 -1.77
N GLY A 52 -5.05 9.19 -2.65
CA GLY A 52 -4.19 8.08 -2.29
C GLY A 52 -2.76 8.54 -2.05
N VAL A 53 -2.15 8.04 -0.99
CA VAL A 53 -0.78 8.38 -0.61
C VAL A 53 -0.06 7.12 -0.17
N ALA A 54 1.17 6.96 -0.65
CA ALA A 54 2.07 5.93 -0.19
C ALA A 54 3.10 6.58 0.74
N SER A 55 3.36 5.93 1.86
CA SER A 55 4.31 6.46 2.84
C SER A 55 5.14 5.32 3.42
N VAL A 56 6.30 5.66 4.00
CA VAL A 56 7.15 4.67 4.64
C VAL A 56 7.65 5.22 5.97
N ASP A 57 7.66 4.35 6.97
CA ASP A 57 8.27 4.61 8.27
C ASP A 57 9.57 3.83 8.32
N ALA A 58 10.69 4.53 8.16
CA ALA A 58 11.99 3.88 8.08
C ALA A 58 12.37 3.21 9.39
N GLY A 59 11.97 3.78 10.52
CA GLY A 59 12.30 3.22 11.84
C GLY A 59 11.64 1.88 12.06
N GLU A 60 10.39 1.75 11.66
CA GLU A 60 9.62 0.53 11.85
C GLU A 60 9.70 -0.42 10.68
N LEU A 61 10.33 -0.03 9.58
CA LEU A 61 10.34 -0.77 8.31
C LEU A 61 8.93 -1.16 7.91
N ARG A 62 8.08 -0.17 7.84
CA ARG A 62 6.69 -0.33 7.51
C ARG A 62 6.31 0.69 6.45
N ALA A 63 5.53 0.28 5.47
CA ALA A 63 4.98 1.18 4.48
C ALA A 63 3.45 1.10 4.53
N ALA A 64 2.80 2.14 4.06
CA ALA A 64 1.36 2.18 4.03
C ALA A 64 0.87 2.89 2.79
N VAL A 65 -0.27 2.44 2.30
CA VAL A 65 -1.04 3.12 1.27
C VAL A 65 -2.37 3.48 1.90
N ALA A 66 -2.76 4.74 1.81
CA ALA A 66 -3.99 5.21 2.43
C ALA A 66 -4.72 6.16 1.51
N TYR A 67 -6.04 6.11 1.56
CA TYR A 67 -6.93 7.07 0.95
C TYR A 67 -7.54 7.83 2.12
N ASP A 68 -7.24 9.11 2.21
CA ASP A 68 -7.46 9.86 3.44
C ASP A 68 -8.16 11.19 3.18
N THR A 69 -9.39 11.11 2.67
CA THR A 69 -10.26 12.26 2.52
C THR A 69 -11.59 12.00 3.19
N PRO A 70 -12.38 13.05 3.49
CA PRO A 70 -13.74 12.86 3.97
C PRO A 70 -14.56 12.00 3.00
N TYR A 71 -14.31 12.15 1.71
CA TYR A 71 -15.01 11.36 0.70
C TYR A 71 -14.65 9.88 0.81
N ALA A 72 -13.39 9.58 1.05
CA ALA A 72 -12.95 8.20 1.20
C ALA A 72 -13.62 7.55 2.41
N VAL A 73 -13.71 8.28 3.51
CA VAL A 73 -14.39 7.78 4.71
C VAL A 73 -15.85 7.47 4.40
N ARG A 74 -16.53 8.40 3.76
CA ARG A 74 -17.93 8.21 3.41
C ARG A 74 -18.12 7.02 2.48
N GLN A 75 -17.29 6.90 1.48
CA GLN A 75 -17.39 5.82 0.52
C GLN A 75 -17.21 4.47 1.20
N HIS A 76 -16.25 4.38 2.10
CA HIS A 76 -16.02 3.16 2.86
C HIS A 76 -17.25 2.79 3.69
N GLU A 77 -17.82 3.76 4.39
CA GLU A 77 -18.99 3.53 5.23
C GLU A 77 -20.21 3.12 4.42
N GLU A 78 -20.41 3.74 3.27
CA GLU A 78 -21.53 3.39 2.42
C GLU A 78 -21.43 1.98 1.89
N LEU A 79 -20.24 1.55 1.52
CA LEU A 79 -20.05 0.18 1.03
C LEU A 79 -20.32 -0.83 2.13
N ASP A 80 -19.84 -0.56 3.34
CA ASP A 80 -20.13 -1.42 4.49
C ASP A 80 -21.62 -1.45 4.77
N TRP A 81 -22.21 -0.28 4.75
CA TRP A 81 -23.60 -0.10 5.10
C TRP A 81 -24.54 -0.84 4.16
N ARG A 82 -24.16 -0.92 2.91
CA ARG A 82 -24.96 -1.65 1.92
C ARG A 82 -24.76 -3.14 2.01
N HIS A 83 -23.87 -3.57 2.85
CA HIS A 83 -23.53 -4.97 3.01
C HIS A 83 -23.05 -5.59 1.72
N ASP A 84 -22.45 -4.79 0.90
CA ASP A 84 -21.86 -5.24 -0.32
C ASP A 84 -20.48 -5.77 0.01
N GLU A 85 -20.50 -6.85 0.74
CA GLU A 85 -19.29 -7.40 1.30
C GLU A 85 -18.22 -7.64 0.25
N GLY A 86 -17.01 -7.31 0.62
CA GLY A 86 -15.89 -7.50 -0.24
C GLY A 86 -15.74 -6.40 -1.29
N ARG A 87 -16.64 -5.43 -1.30
CA ARG A 87 -16.51 -4.32 -2.23
C ARG A 87 -15.78 -3.14 -1.64
N GLN A 88 -16.07 -2.84 -0.36
CA GLN A 88 -15.34 -1.79 0.29
C GLN A 88 -13.88 -2.21 0.38
N ALA A 89 -13.01 -1.27 0.13
CA ALA A 89 -11.57 -1.52 0.14
C ALA A 89 -11.08 -2.53 -0.88
N LYS A 90 -11.93 -2.96 -1.81
CA LYS A 90 -11.50 -3.88 -2.86
C LYS A 90 -10.37 -3.31 -3.67
N TYR A 91 -10.36 -2.00 -3.89
CA TYR A 91 -9.27 -1.37 -4.62
C TYR A 91 -7.96 -1.33 -3.83
N LEU A 92 -7.97 -1.71 -2.56
CA LEU A 92 -6.76 -1.97 -1.78
C LEU A 92 -6.61 -3.44 -1.45
N GLU A 93 -7.70 -4.07 -1.03
CA GLU A 93 -7.69 -5.46 -0.61
C GLU A 93 -7.28 -6.41 -1.74
N ASP A 94 -7.86 -6.24 -2.93
CA ASP A 94 -7.53 -7.11 -4.04
C ASP A 94 -6.06 -6.97 -4.46
N PRO A 95 -5.53 -5.74 -4.66
CA PRO A 95 -4.10 -5.63 -4.98
C PRO A 95 -3.17 -6.12 -3.89
N MET A 96 -3.55 -6.01 -2.63
CA MET A 96 -2.74 -6.58 -1.55
C MET A 96 -2.53 -8.07 -1.76
N GLY A 97 -3.56 -8.76 -2.26
CA GLY A 97 -3.44 -10.18 -2.57
C GLY A 97 -2.72 -10.43 -3.88
N THR A 98 -3.14 -9.78 -4.96
CA THR A 98 -2.63 -10.08 -6.30
C THR A 98 -1.20 -9.58 -6.52
N GLU A 99 -0.80 -8.51 -5.83
CA GLU A 99 0.50 -7.87 -6.04
C GLU A 99 1.54 -8.28 -5.01
N GLN A 100 1.25 -9.23 -4.14
CA GLN A 100 2.16 -9.66 -3.09
C GLN A 100 3.52 -10.08 -3.63
N ARG A 101 3.50 -10.90 -4.66
CA ARG A 101 4.73 -11.40 -5.25
C ARG A 101 5.55 -10.28 -5.88
N ALA A 102 4.88 -9.40 -6.62
CA ALA A 102 5.56 -8.27 -7.24
C ALA A 102 6.19 -7.37 -6.18
N MET A 103 5.47 -7.10 -5.10
CA MET A 103 5.99 -6.26 -4.02
C MET A 103 7.17 -6.91 -3.32
N ARG A 104 7.12 -8.21 -3.08
CA ARG A 104 8.25 -8.93 -2.49
C ARG A 104 9.47 -8.87 -3.38
N ASP A 105 9.27 -9.03 -4.69
CA ASP A 105 10.36 -8.98 -5.65
C ASP A 105 10.99 -7.59 -5.70
N ILE A 106 10.18 -6.53 -5.64
CA ILE A 106 10.66 -5.16 -5.60
C ILE A 106 11.53 -4.94 -4.36
N ILE A 107 11.03 -5.35 -3.20
CA ILE A 107 11.77 -5.17 -1.94
C ILE A 107 13.08 -5.96 -1.98
N ALA A 108 13.01 -7.21 -2.41
CA ALA A 108 14.19 -8.05 -2.48
C ALA A 108 15.25 -7.47 -3.43
N ALA A 109 14.83 -6.94 -4.56
CA ALA A 109 15.77 -6.34 -5.52
C ALA A 109 16.49 -5.13 -4.92
N GLU A 110 15.76 -4.27 -4.19
CA GLU A 110 16.37 -3.10 -3.58
C GLU A 110 17.32 -3.48 -2.45
N ILE A 111 16.98 -4.50 -1.68
CA ILE A 111 17.86 -5.00 -0.63
C ILE A 111 19.16 -5.53 -1.26
N ARG A 112 19.05 -6.34 -2.31
CA ARG A 112 20.23 -6.85 -3.00
C ARG A 112 21.10 -5.72 -3.54
N ARG A 113 20.47 -4.68 -4.07
CA ARG A 113 21.18 -3.54 -4.60
C ARG A 113 21.96 -2.81 -3.53
N SER A 114 21.46 -2.78 -2.31
CA SER A 114 22.12 -2.11 -1.19
C SER A 114 23.37 -2.82 -0.73
N LEU A 115 23.54 -4.07 -1.13
CA LEU A 115 24.70 -4.89 -0.72
C LEU A 115 25.86 -4.84 -1.72
N ARG A 116 25.73 -4.07 -2.78
CA ARG A 116 26.78 -3.95 -3.79
C ARG A 116 27.84 -2.93 -3.44
#